data_f95dc6553a72d2821ae11bbb598f8114
#
_entry.id   f95dc6553a72d2821ae11bbb598f8114
#
_cell.length_a   1.000
_cell.length_b   1.000
_cell.length_c   1.000
_cell.angle_alpha   90.00
_cell.angle_beta   90.00
_cell.angle_gamma   90.00
#
_symmetry.space_group_name_H-M   'P 1'
#
loop_
_entity.id
_entity.type
_entity.pdbx_description
1 polymer ?
#
loop_
_entity_poly.entity_id
_entity_poly.type
_entity_poly.pdbx_seq_one_letter_code
_entity_poly.pdbx_strand_id
1 'polypeptide(L)'
;MFYASWSSSATIPQAIAGMSPFLIVWLLSDDEDDLELLWLPFNNKSARMKFARAITWYGTASYLLLTWILLTVEIDGTNLEAHEFYGAPFIGFLAIGLSMYTWGKSVDVKTGNLLLSLVFIFSILIGVFADNFDLPGDPSLLFASSFSRGAVSIFLLSWLIFAIPPNLKQLYITLSDVAPKLRKDGFLDRKNSSRLRLLGSHLSHFGILLLLVGHVFTTTLIDRSDPSHLVTLSKDQPVQHDGYEFTFTEVELISLESEDYDYPVGDGYLGVVIEMRKNGELIDTLHPGILRFDSPSGQVTPRSEPDRHVGLFGDTIIILDIFQSNDLLNAMMFRETSEVDRIRVTVHDLQGSHAVWFGWILIILGGGLAFASSPKISRQNTI
;
A
#
# COMPACT_ATOMS: atom_id res chain seq x y z
N MET A 1 13.69 -5.60 -11.15
CA MET A 1 14.54 -6.77 -11.36
C MET A 1 15.81 -6.49 -12.17
N PHE A 2 15.75 -5.82 -13.31
CA PHE A 2 16.98 -5.36 -14.00
C PHE A 2 17.83 -4.46 -13.09
N TYR A 3 17.19 -3.62 -12.34
CA TYR A 3 17.79 -2.74 -11.35
C TYR A 3 18.35 -3.51 -10.13
N ALA A 4 17.65 -4.54 -9.66
CA ALA A 4 18.12 -5.42 -8.60
C ALA A 4 19.36 -6.22 -9.01
N SER A 5 19.43 -6.67 -10.28
CA SER A 5 20.60 -7.37 -10.79
C SER A 5 21.84 -6.46 -10.88
N TRP A 6 21.65 -5.17 -11.01
CA TRP A 6 22.73 -4.19 -11.06
C TRP A 6 23.29 -3.88 -9.66
N SER A 7 22.44 -3.78 -8.65
CA SER A 7 22.85 -3.36 -7.31
C SER A 7 23.36 -4.47 -6.40
N SER A 8 22.99 -5.73 -6.66
CA SER A 8 23.21 -6.85 -5.73
C SER A 8 24.02 -8.02 -6.29
N SER A 9 24.81 -7.86 -7.38
CA SER A 9 25.45 -8.97 -8.10
C SER A 9 24.47 -10.13 -8.39
N ALA A 10 23.23 -9.77 -8.61
CA ALA A 10 22.12 -10.70 -8.72
C ALA A 10 22.19 -11.54 -9.98
N THR A 11 21.85 -12.75 -9.76
CA THR A 11 21.99 -13.88 -10.64
C THR A 11 21.10 -13.80 -11.88
N ILE A 12 21.49 -14.49 -12.94
CA ILE A 12 20.72 -14.71 -14.18
C ILE A 12 19.23 -15.02 -13.92
N PRO A 13 18.81 -15.81 -12.89
CA PRO A 13 17.41 -16.03 -12.56
C PRO A 13 16.60 -14.77 -12.26
N GLN A 14 17.19 -13.76 -11.61
CA GLN A 14 16.49 -12.53 -11.28
C GLN A 14 16.33 -11.63 -12.52
N ALA A 15 17.31 -11.62 -13.42
CA ALA A 15 17.20 -10.96 -14.70
C ALA A 15 16.11 -11.60 -15.58
N ILE A 16 16.07 -12.95 -15.64
CA ILE A 16 15.03 -13.70 -16.37
C ILE A 16 13.66 -13.43 -15.80
N ALA A 17 13.51 -13.45 -14.47
CA ALA A 17 12.23 -13.14 -13.83
C ALA A 17 11.81 -11.69 -14.08
N GLY A 18 12.75 -10.72 -14.17
CA GLY A 18 12.47 -9.33 -14.55
C GLY A 18 12.05 -9.18 -16.02
N MET A 19 12.54 -10.03 -16.90
CA MET A 19 12.18 -10.04 -18.32
C MET A 19 10.92 -10.89 -18.60
N SER A 20 10.53 -11.78 -17.70
CA SER A 20 9.42 -12.72 -17.91
C SER A 20 8.09 -12.04 -18.27
N PRO A 21 7.67 -10.91 -17.69
CA PRO A 21 6.43 -10.25 -18.08
C PRO A 21 6.49 -9.66 -19.49
N PHE A 22 7.65 -9.18 -19.96
CA PHE A 22 7.82 -8.78 -21.37
C PHE A 22 7.69 -9.98 -22.29
N LEU A 23 8.27 -11.11 -21.90
CA LEU A 23 8.20 -12.35 -22.64
C LEU A 23 6.77 -12.90 -22.67
N ILE A 24 6.03 -12.81 -21.56
CA ILE A 24 4.61 -13.20 -21.46
C ILE A 24 3.74 -12.30 -22.34
N VAL A 25 3.94 -10.97 -22.31
CA VAL A 25 3.20 -10.04 -23.17
C VAL A 25 3.53 -10.32 -24.65
N TRP A 26 4.78 -10.61 -24.97
CA TRP A 26 5.20 -10.97 -26.32
C TRP A 26 4.62 -12.32 -26.79
N LEU A 27 4.60 -13.34 -25.91
CA LEU A 27 4.03 -14.66 -26.24
C LEU A 27 2.50 -14.65 -26.32
N LEU A 28 1.82 -13.72 -25.64
CA LEU A 28 0.37 -13.58 -25.66
C LEU A 28 -0.12 -12.63 -26.79
N SER A 29 0.79 -11.97 -27.51
CA SER A 29 0.43 -11.20 -28.69
C SER A 29 0.30 -12.15 -29.88
N ASP A 30 -0.94 -12.52 -30.19
CA ASP A 30 -1.26 -13.53 -31.21
C ASP A 30 -1.16 -13.04 -32.67
N ASP A 31 -0.91 -11.74 -32.93
CA ASP A 31 -0.87 -11.15 -34.27
C ASP A 31 0.45 -10.42 -34.55
N GLU A 32 1.06 -10.66 -35.73
CA GLU A 32 2.24 -9.91 -36.21
C GLU A 32 1.99 -8.39 -36.24
N ASP A 33 0.75 -7.97 -36.52
CA ASP A 33 0.32 -6.57 -36.48
C ASP A 33 0.38 -5.95 -35.07
N ASP A 34 0.24 -6.75 -34.00
CA ASP A 34 0.29 -6.28 -32.62
C ASP A 34 1.72 -5.97 -32.15
N LEU A 35 2.73 -6.59 -32.73
CA LEU A 35 4.15 -6.28 -32.47
C LEU A 35 4.57 -4.92 -33.03
N GLU A 36 4.14 -4.57 -34.24
CA GLU A 36 4.39 -3.22 -34.80
C GLU A 36 3.72 -2.14 -33.91
N LEU A 37 2.54 -2.43 -33.37
CA LEU A 37 1.82 -1.51 -32.49
C LEU A 37 2.49 -1.28 -31.12
N LEU A 38 3.25 -2.24 -30.61
CA LEU A 38 4.04 -2.09 -29.37
C LEU A 38 5.23 -1.14 -29.54
N TRP A 39 5.85 -1.11 -30.72
CA TRP A 39 7.01 -0.25 -31.00
C TRP A 39 6.64 1.22 -31.32
N LEU A 40 5.38 1.48 -31.69
CA LEU A 40 4.90 2.82 -32.05
C LEU A 40 3.61 3.19 -31.27
N PRO A 41 3.62 3.16 -29.92
CA PRO A 41 2.42 3.32 -29.09
C PRO A 41 1.77 4.70 -29.23
N PHE A 42 2.48 5.68 -29.81
CA PHE A 42 2.03 7.07 -29.87
C PHE A 42 1.40 7.47 -31.21
N ASN A 43 1.38 6.58 -32.21
CA ASN A 43 0.91 6.92 -33.54
C ASN A 43 -0.61 6.91 -33.69
N ASN A 44 -1.31 6.02 -32.98
CA ASN A 44 -2.75 5.94 -33.04
C ASN A 44 -3.38 5.57 -31.70
N LYS A 45 -4.68 5.76 -31.57
CA LYS A 45 -5.41 5.54 -30.32
C LYS A 45 -5.43 4.05 -29.93
N SER A 46 -5.56 3.14 -30.87
CA SER A 46 -5.60 1.70 -30.60
C SER A 46 -4.26 1.21 -30.07
N ALA A 47 -3.15 1.56 -30.72
CA ALA A 47 -1.80 1.22 -30.28
C ALA A 47 -1.50 1.73 -28.89
N ARG A 48 -1.85 2.99 -28.60
CA ARG A 48 -1.68 3.56 -27.27
C ARG A 48 -2.47 2.80 -26.19
N MET A 49 -3.70 2.41 -26.50
CA MET A 49 -4.53 1.65 -25.57
C MET A 49 -4.02 0.23 -25.34
N LYS A 50 -3.52 -0.46 -26.36
CA LYS A 50 -2.87 -1.77 -26.23
C LYS A 50 -1.61 -1.65 -25.38
N PHE A 51 -0.75 -0.68 -25.65
CA PHE A 51 0.45 -0.42 -24.88
C PHE A 51 0.14 -0.09 -23.42
N ALA A 52 -0.84 0.79 -23.16
CA ALA A 52 -1.26 1.12 -21.81
C ALA A 52 -1.73 -0.11 -21.03
N ARG A 53 -2.50 -1.00 -21.67
CA ARG A 53 -2.90 -2.27 -21.06
C ARG A 53 -1.71 -3.18 -20.78
N ALA A 54 -0.80 -3.33 -21.75
CA ALA A 54 0.38 -4.18 -21.60
C ALA A 54 1.25 -3.71 -20.43
N ILE A 55 1.56 -2.41 -20.34
CA ILE A 55 2.40 -1.86 -19.26
C ILE A 55 1.71 -1.93 -17.88
N THR A 56 0.37 -1.75 -17.83
CA THR A 56 -0.42 -1.93 -16.61
C THR A 56 -0.37 -3.39 -16.14
N TRP A 57 -0.60 -4.34 -17.05
CA TRP A 57 -0.50 -5.76 -16.75
C TRP A 57 0.90 -6.16 -16.30
N TYR A 58 1.91 -5.65 -17.00
CA TYR A 58 3.30 -5.87 -16.63
C TYR A 58 3.58 -5.38 -15.20
N GLY A 59 3.24 -4.14 -14.89
CA GLY A 59 3.44 -3.59 -13.55
C GLY A 59 2.72 -4.39 -12.48
N THR A 60 1.43 -4.73 -12.71
CA THR A 60 0.62 -5.51 -11.77
C THR A 60 1.18 -6.91 -11.55
N ALA A 61 1.43 -7.66 -12.62
CA ALA A 61 1.90 -9.04 -12.53
C ALA A 61 3.29 -9.12 -11.87
N SER A 62 4.19 -8.20 -12.21
CA SER A 62 5.52 -8.15 -11.62
C SER A 62 5.49 -7.76 -10.15
N TYR A 63 4.64 -6.81 -9.77
CA TYR A 63 4.46 -6.43 -8.37
C TYR A 63 3.89 -7.59 -7.53
N LEU A 64 2.85 -8.27 -8.03
CA LEU A 64 2.27 -9.44 -7.35
C LEU A 64 3.27 -10.59 -7.25
N LEU A 65 4.04 -10.85 -8.31
CA LEU A 65 5.08 -11.88 -8.30
C LEU A 65 6.19 -11.53 -7.29
N LEU A 66 6.63 -10.28 -7.24
CA LEU A 66 7.59 -9.80 -6.25
C LEU A 66 7.06 -10.03 -4.83
N THR A 67 5.83 -9.58 -4.57
CA THR A 67 5.19 -9.77 -3.26
C THR A 67 5.13 -11.24 -2.88
N TRP A 68 4.72 -12.13 -3.81
CA TRP A 68 4.67 -13.56 -3.57
C TRP A 68 6.06 -14.16 -3.26
N ILE A 69 7.08 -13.76 -4.02
CA ILE A 69 8.47 -14.22 -3.77
C ILE A 69 8.93 -13.79 -2.37
N LEU A 70 8.72 -12.52 -2.01
CA LEU A 70 9.16 -12.00 -0.71
C LEU A 70 8.39 -12.59 0.47
N LEU A 71 7.13 -13.01 0.27
CA LEU A 71 6.36 -13.71 1.30
C LEU A 71 6.74 -15.18 1.46
N THR A 72 7.28 -15.81 0.42
CA THR A 72 7.60 -17.26 0.43
C THR A 72 9.06 -17.56 0.69
N VAL A 73 9.93 -16.60 0.43
CA VAL A 73 11.37 -16.74 0.69
C VAL A 73 11.69 -16.01 1.99
N GLU A 74 12.06 -16.75 3.02
CA GLU A 74 12.61 -16.16 4.25
C GLU A 74 13.95 -15.50 3.90
N ILE A 75 13.91 -14.19 3.74
CA ILE A 75 15.10 -13.35 3.61
C ILE A 75 15.27 -12.64 4.95
N ASP A 76 16.34 -12.94 5.66
CA ASP A 76 16.63 -12.38 6.98
C ASP A 76 16.45 -10.85 7.03
N GLY A 77 15.43 -10.39 7.76
CA GLY A 77 15.26 -9.00 8.23
C GLY A 77 15.01 -7.90 7.18
N THR A 78 15.22 -8.15 5.89
CA THR A 78 15.23 -7.12 4.83
C THR A 78 14.02 -7.14 3.89
N ASN A 79 12.98 -7.92 4.21
CA ASN A 79 11.86 -8.16 3.30
C ASN A 79 11.04 -6.92 2.98
N LEU A 80 10.84 -6.02 3.96
CA LEU A 80 10.06 -4.80 3.75
C LEU A 80 10.81 -3.81 2.86
N GLU A 81 12.08 -3.54 3.13
CA GLU A 81 12.91 -2.66 2.31
C GLU A 81 13.04 -3.19 0.87
N ALA A 82 13.25 -4.49 0.72
CA ALA A 82 13.31 -5.13 -0.59
C ALA A 82 11.98 -4.98 -1.35
N HIS A 83 10.85 -5.13 -0.67
CA HIS A 83 9.54 -4.94 -1.27
C HIS A 83 9.32 -3.49 -1.72
N GLU A 84 9.69 -2.52 -0.91
CA GLU A 84 9.59 -1.10 -1.23
C GLU A 84 10.49 -0.74 -2.41
N PHE A 85 11.76 -1.10 -2.33
CA PHE A 85 12.77 -0.77 -3.33
C PHE A 85 12.50 -1.40 -4.69
N TYR A 86 12.21 -2.69 -4.72
CA TYR A 86 11.93 -3.41 -5.97
C TYR A 86 10.51 -3.19 -6.47
N GLY A 87 9.58 -2.85 -5.60
CA GLY A 87 8.18 -2.59 -5.94
C GLY A 87 7.96 -1.24 -6.64
N ALA A 88 8.70 -0.21 -6.27
CA ALA A 88 8.50 1.15 -6.81
C ALA A 88 8.55 1.24 -8.35
N PRO A 89 9.49 0.62 -9.09
CA PRO A 89 9.46 0.61 -10.55
C PRO A 89 8.18 0.00 -11.13
N PHE A 90 7.65 -1.06 -10.51
CA PHE A 90 6.42 -1.71 -10.98
C PHE A 90 5.18 -0.86 -10.69
N ILE A 91 5.14 -0.17 -9.56
CA ILE A 91 4.12 0.84 -9.27
C ILE A 91 4.21 1.97 -10.30
N GLY A 92 5.41 2.41 -10.66
CA GLY A 92 5.64 3.39 -11.72
C GLY A 92 5.05 2.96 -13.06
N PHE A 93 5.31 1.75 -13.51
CA PHE A 93 4.71 1.20 -14.73
C PHE A 93 3.19 1.12 -14.63
N LEU A 94 2.66 0.71 -13.50
CA LEU A 94 1.23 0.66 -13.25
C LEU A 94 0.61 2.06 -13.31
N ALA A 95 1.19 3.04 -12.66
CA ALA A 95 0.73 4.42 -12.64
C ALA A 95 0.73 5.08 -14.02
N ILE A 96 1.82 4.90 -14.78
CA ILE A 96 1.94 5.37 -16.17
C ILE A 96 0.88 4.69 -17.04
N GLY A 97 0.77 3.37 -16.96
CA GLY A 97 -0.19 2.59 -17.73
C GLY A 97 -1.64 3.00 -17.46
N LEU A 98 -2.02 3.17 -16.20
CA LEU A 98 -3.34 3.67 -15.79
C LEU A 98 -3.61 5.07 -16.33
N SER A 99 -2.64 5.97 -16.23
CA SER A 99 -2.75 7.33 -16.78
C SER A 99 -2.95 7.31 -18.30
N MET A 100 -2.14 6.55 -19.03
CA MET A 100 -2.29 6.39 -20.47
C MET A 100 -3.65 5.81 -20.87
N TYR A 101 -4.12 4.81 -20.13
CA TYR A 101 -5.41 4.16 -20.38
C TYR A 101 -6.59 5.12 -20.14
N THR A 102 -6.60 5.83 -19.03
CA THR A 102 -7.73 6.70 -18.65
C THR A 102 -7.83 7.95 -19.53
N TRP A 103 -6.70 8.62 -19.78
CA TRP A 103 -6.64 9.75 -20.69
C TRP A 103 -6.84 9.33 -22.14
N GLY A 104 -6.36 8.15 -22.54
CA GLY A 104 -6.56 7.62 -23.88
C GLY A 104 -8.01 7.46 -24.30
N LYS A 105 -8.92 7.27 -23.34
CA LYS A 105 -10.37 7.26 -23.58
C LYS A 105 -10.98 8.66 -23.65
N SER A 106 -10.39 9.63 -22.98
CA SER A 106 -10.99 10.94 -22.72
C SER A 106 -10.59 12.02 -23.73
N VAL A 107 -9.42 11.90 -24.39
CA VAL A 107 -8.87 12.90 -25.31
C VAL A 107 -8.37 12.26 -26.61
N ASP A 108 -8.16 13.09 -27.63
CA ASP A 108 -7.54 12.67 -28.88
C ASP A 108 -6.05 12.32 -28.71
N VAL A 109 -5.44 11.70 -29.71
CA VAL A 109 -4.07 11.18 -29.63
C VAL A 109 -3.04 12.30 -29.41
N LYS A 110 -3.17 13.41 -30.13
CA LYS A 110 -2.21 14.53 -30.04
C LYS A 110 -2.22 15.18 -28.66
N THR A 111 -3.41 15.54 -28.19
CA THR A 111 -3.60 16.09 -26.84
C THR A 111 -3.14 15.12 -25.77
N GLY A 112 -3.48 13.83 -25.89
CA GLY A 112 -3.05 12.81 -24.95
C GLY A 112 -1.53 12.65 -24.89
N ASN A 113 -0.84 12.65 -26.02
CA ASN A 113 0.62 12.57 -26.06
C ASN A 113 1.27 13.81 -25.45
N LEU A 114 0.72 15.00 -25.73
CA LEU A 114 1.19 16.24 -25.13
C LEU A 114 1.06 16.21 -23.60
N LEU A 115 -0.13 15.83 -23.10
CA LEU A 115 -0.39 15.75 -21.65
C LEU A 115 0.53 14.75 -20.96
N LEU A 116 0.71 13.54 -21.54
CA LEU A 116 1.60 12.52 -20.97
C LEU A 116 3.06 13.00 -20.94
N SER A 117 3.52 13.67 -22.01
CA SER A 117 4.87 14.25 -22.06
C SER A 117 5.05 15.36 -21.03
N LEU A 118 4.05 16.23 -20.86
CA LEU A 118 4.09 17.29 -19.86
C LEU A 118 4.15 16.72 -18.44
N VAL A 119 3.33 15.70 -18.12
CA VAL A 119 3.36 15.05 -16.79
C VAL A 119 4.69 14.37 -16.56
N PHE A 120 5.25 13.71 -17.57
CA PHE A 120 6.57 13.08 -17.46
C PHE A 120 7.67 14.10 -17.13
N ILE A 121 7.75 15.19 -17.91
CA ILE A 121 8.74 16.25 -17.68
C ILE A 121 8.50 16.91 -16.31
N PHE A 122 7.25 17.23 -15.99
CA PHE A 122 6.85 17.87 -14.73
C PHE A 122 7.18 17.00 -13.51
N SER A 123 6.89 15.70 -13.57
CA SER A 123 7.18 14.77 -12.47
C SER A 123 8.68 14.66 -12.17
N ILE A 124 9.52 14.67 -13.21
CA ILE A 124 10.98 14.68 -13.02
C ILE A 124 11.46 16.01 -12.47
N LEU A 125 11.01 17.13 -13.04
CA LEU A 125 11.43 18.46 -12.60
C LEU A 125 11.04 18.72 -11.14
N ILE A 126 9.80 18.42 -10.77
CA ILE A 126 9.36 18.58 -9.37
C ILE A 126 10.08 17.60 -8.45
N GLY A 127 10.31 16.35 -8.90
CA GLY A 127 11.05 15.36 -8.14
C GLY A 127 12.47 15.82 -7.77
N VAL A 128 13.15 16.56 -8.65
CA VAL A 128 14.47 17.15 -8.34
C VAL A 128 14.40 18.19 -7.21
N PHE A 129 13.25 18.82 -7.01
CA PHE A 129 13.01 19.82 -5.97
C PHE A 129 12.21 19.26 -4.79
N ALA A 130 12.17 17.94 -4.62
CA ALA A 130 11.38 17.28 -3.58
C ALA A 130 11.66 17.80 -2.18
N ASP A 131 12.93 18.09 -1.88
CA ASP A 131 13.36 18.61 -0.57
C ASP A 131 12.82 20.00 -0.23
N ASN A 132 12.25 20.72 -1.21
CA ASN A 132 11.62 22.02 -0.97
C ASN A 132 10.12 21.90 -0.63
N PHE A 133 9.57 20.70 -0.65
CA PHE A 133 8.19 20.44 -0.27
C PHE A 133 8.17 19.84 1.13
N ASP A 134 7.23 20.30 1.93
CA ASP A 134 6.97 19.75 3.26
C ASP A 134 6.16 18.44 3.10
N LEU A 135 6.85 17.40 2.62
CA LEU A 135 6.26 16.09 2.48
C LEU A 135 6.32 15.35 3.82
N PRO A 136 5.27 14.58 4.16
CA PRO A 136 5.29 13.78 5.38
C PRO A 136 6.28 12.62 5.29
N GLY A 137 6.75 12.14 6.44
CA GLY A 137 7.70 11.02 6.53
C GLY A 137 9.14 11.45 6.30
N ASP A 138 9.89 10.65 5.57
CA ASP A 138 11.35 10.75 5.41
C ASP A 138 11.78 11.14 3.98
N PRO A 139 11.28 12.25 3.40
CA PRO A 139 11.49 12.58 1.99
C PRO A 139 12.95 12.81 1.60
N SER A 140 13.78 13.23 2.53
CA SER A 140 15.21 13.50 2.32
C SER A 140 16.08 12.25 2.35
N LEU A 141 15.59 11.15 2.94
CA LEU A 141 16.33 9.89 2.98
C LEU A 141 16.45 9.26 1.59
N LEU A 142 17.54 8.54 1.38
CA LEU A 142 17.79 7.87 0.12
C LEU A 142 16.92 6.62 0.01
N PHE A 143 16.11 6.58 -1.03
CA PHE A 143 15.33 5.39 -1.40
C PHE A 143 16.24 4.32 -2.07
N ALA A 144 17.24 4.80 -2.77
CA ALA A 144 18.34 4.03 -3.34
C ALA A 144 19.54 4.97 -3.40
N SER A 145 20.73 4.44 -3.63
CA SER A 145 21.99 5.21 -3.62
C SER A 145 22.01 6.51 -4.43
N SER A 146 20.98 6.79 -5.24
CA SER A 146 20.95 7.96 -6.15
C SER A 146 19.68 8.80 -6.07
N PHE A 147 18.63 8.32 -5.43
CA PHE A 147 17.32 9.01 -5.42
C PHE A 147 16.79 9.13 -3.99
N SER A 148 16.28 10.32 -3.63
CA SER A 148 15.58 10.49 -2.36
C SER A 148 14.19 9.87 -2.42
N ARG A 149 13.66 9.48 -1.25
CA ARG A 149 12.28 8.97 -1.11
C ARG A 149 11.27 10.01 -1.62
N GLY A 150 11.50 11.28 -1.33
CA GLY A 150 10.69 12.39 -1.84
C GLY A 150 10.66 12.47 -3.36
N ALA A 151 11.81 12.34 -4.04
CA ALA A 151 11.88 12.40 -5.49
C ALA A 151 11.08 11.26 -6.15
N VAL A 152 11.25 10.03 -5.66
CA VAL A 152 10.50 8.86 -6.16
C VAL A 152 9.00 9.03 -5.91
N SER A 153 8.64 9.48 -4.71
CA SER A 153 7.24 9.68 -4.33
C SER A 153 6.55 10.75 -5.17
N ILE A 154 7.19 11.88 -5.41
CA ILE A 154 6.65 12.93 -6.28
C ILE A 154 6.46 12.43 -7.70
N PHE A 155 7.42 11.66 -8.22
CA PHE A 155 7.27 11.05 -9.53
C PHE A 155 6.04 10.14 -9.59
N LEU A 156 5.89 9.23 -8.65
CA LEU A 156 4.76 8.29 -8.59
C LEU A 156 3.43 9.02 -8.39
N LEU A 157 3.37 9.93 -7.41
CA LEU A 157 2.18 10.72 -7.11
C LEU A 157 1.73 11.57 -8.29
N SER A 158 2.66 12.18 -9.02
CA SER A 158 2.32 12.97 -10.21
C SER A 158 1.54 12.15 -11.24
N TRP A 159 1.97 10.92 -11.51
CA TRP A 159 1.28 10.01 -12.44
C TRP A 159 -0.06 9.52 -11.88
N LEU A 160 -0.10 9.15 -10.61
CA LEU A 160 -1.34 8.66 -9.96
C LEU A 160 -2.40 9.77 -9.88
N ILE A 161 -2.02 10.97 -9.43
CA ILE A 161 -2.93 12.12 -9.33
C ILE A 161 -3.42 12.53 -10.71
N PHE A 162 -2.55 12.49 -11.73
CA PHE A 162 -2.93 12.78 -13.10
C PHE A 162 -3.98 11.80 -13.66
N ALA A 163 -4.00 10.55 -13.19
CA ALA A 163 -5.00 9.56 -13.59
C ALA A 163 -6.36 9.74 -12.89
N ILE A 164 -6.44 10.48 -11.79
CA ILE A 164 -7.68 10.65 -11.00
C ILE A 164 -8.80 11.36 -11.78
N PRO A 165 -8.60 12.55 -12.39
CA PRO A 165 -9.69 13.30 -13.00
C PRO A 165 -10.45 12.54 -14.09
N PRO A 166 -9.82 11.88 -15.07
CA PRO A 166 -10.54 11.11 -16.08
C PRO A 166 -11.24 9.88 -15.51
N ASN A 167 -10.70 9.26 -14.45
CA ASN A 167 -11.36 8.16 -13.75
C ASN A 167 -12.62 8.61 -13.03
N LEU A 168 -12.54 9.68 -12.26
CA LEU A 168 -13.69 10.26 -11.58
C LEU A 168 -14.77 10.68 -12.57
N LYS A 169 -14.41 11.29 -13.69
CA LYS A 169 -15.36 11.65 -14.76
C LYS A 169 -16.08 10.42 -15.29
N GLN A 170 -15.37 9.35 -15.60
CA GLN A 170 -15.97 8.11 -16.10
C GLN A 170 -16.86 7.45 -15.06
N LEU A 171 -16.41 7.40 -13.79
CA LEU A 171 -17.19 6.89 -12.67
C LEU A 171 -18.48 7.69 -12.49
N TYR A 172 -18.41 9.02 -12.49
CA TYR A 172 -19.56 9.91 -12.37
C TYR A 172 -20.57 9.69 -13.51
N ILE A 173 -20.12 9.67 -14.77
CA ILE A 173 -20.98 9.43 -15.94
C ILE A 173 -21.68 8.06 -15.81
N THR A 174 -20.93 7.02 -15.45
CA THR A 174 -21.48 5.67 -15.31
C THR A 174 -22.48 5.60 -14.16
N LEU A 175 -22.16 6.20 -13.02
CA LEU A 175 -23.05 6.23 -11.86
C LEU A 175 -24.34 7.00 -12.17
N SER A 176 -24.24 8.14 -12.85
CA SER A 176 -25.40 8.95 -13.27
C SER A 176 -26.33 8.21 -14.27
N ASP A 177 -25.77 7.33 -15.12
CA ASP A 177 -26.56 6.49 -16.03
C ASP A 177 -27.18 5.29 -15.31
N VAL A 178 -26.47 4.70 -14.37
CA VAL A 178 -26.88 3.44 -13.70
C VAL A 178 -27.87 3.71 -12.57
N ALA A 179 -27.66 4.71 -11.74
CA ALA A 179 -28.44 4.93 -10.52
C ALA A 179 -29.97 5.10 -10.77
N PRO A 180 -30.43 5.89 -11.76
CA PRO A 180 -31.88 6.01 -12.06
C PRO A 180 -32.49 4.69 -12.53
N LYS A 181 -31.73 3.91 -13.29
CA LYS A 181 -32.18 2.63 -13.86
C LYS A 181 -32.29 1.54 -12.78
N LEU A 182 -31.30 1.49 -11.86
CA LEU A 182 -31.38 0.60 -10.70
C LEU A 182 -32.57 0.92 -9.80
N ARG A 183 -32.87 2.20 -9.63
CA ARG A 183 -34.03 2.63 -8.83
C ARG A 183 -35.36 2.24 -9.48
N LYS A 184 -35.44 2.23 -10.81
CA LYS A 184 -36.64 1.91 -11.56
C LYS A 184 -36.84 0.39 -11.74
N ASP A 185 -35.80 -0.30 -12.16
CA ASP A 185 -35.88 -1.69 -12.65
C ASP A 185 -35.41 -2.71 -11.58
N GLY A 186 -34.84 -2.24 -10.48
CA GLY A 186 -34.24 -3.07 -9.44
C GLY A 186 -32.78 -3.46 -9.70
N PHE A 187 -32.05 -3.76 -8.64
CA PHE A 187 -30.60 -4.04 -8.67
C PHE A 187 -30.28 -5.32 -9.45
N LEU A 188 -31.11 -6.36 -9.32
CA LEU A 188 -30.87 -7.68 -9.89
C LEU A 188 -31.46 -7.87 -11.30
N ASP A 189 -32.04 -6.82 -11.92
CA ASP A 189 -32.55 -6.94 -13.28
C ASP A 189 -31.40 -7.22 -14.25
N ARG A 190 -31.58 -8.29 -15.04
CA ARG A 190 -30.62 -8.74 -16.05
C ARG A 190 -30.28 -7.65 -17.09
N LYS A 191 -31.21 -6.71 -17.35
CA LYS A 191 -30.99 -5.57 -18.24
C LYS A 191 -29.91 -4.60 -17.71
N ASN A 192 -29.70 -4.57 -16.41
CA ASN A 192 -28.70 -3.71 -15.75
C ASN A 192 -27.31 -4.38 -15.60
N SER A 193 -27.19 -5.66 -15.91
CA SER A 193 -25.95 -6.44 -15.70
C SER A 193 -24.71 -5.83 -16.36
N SER A 194 -24.79 -5.43 -17.63
CA SER A 194 -23.63 -4.82 -18.33
C SER A 194 -23.23 -3.47 -17.73
N ARG A 195 -24.21 -2.70 -17.25
CA ARG A 195 -23.98 -1.39 -16.60
C ARG A 195 -23.35 -1.54 -15.23
N LEU A 196 -23.86 -2.50 -14.43
CA LEU A 196 -23.29 -2.81 -13.11
C LEU A 196 -21.85 -3.30 -13.23
N ARG A 197 -21.55 -4.13 -14.24
CA ARG A 197 -20.20 -4.58 -14.52
C ARG A 197 -19.28 -3.40 -14.89
N LEU A 198 -19.77 -2.45 -15.71
CA LEU A 198 -19.02 -1.27 -16.07
C LEU A 198 -18.79 -0.35 -14.85
N LEU A 199 -19.81 -0.16 -14.02
CA LEU A 199 -19.70 0.58 -12.76
C LEU A 199 -18.69 -0.09 -11.82
N GLY A 200 -18.78 -1.41 -11.67
CA GLY A 200 -17.83 -2.19 -10.86
C GLY A 200 -16.38 -2.03 -11.35
N SER A 201 -16.17 -2.05 -12.66
CA SER A 201 -14.85 -1.81 -13.26
C SER A 201 -14.31 -0.41 -12.94
N HIS A 202 -15.15 0.64 -13.06
CA HIS A 202 -14.69 2.01 -12.75
C HIS A 202 -14.44 2.22 -11.25
N LEU A 203 -15.24 1.60 -10.38
CA LEU A 203 -15.00 1.61 -8.93
C LEU A 203 -13.67 0.93 -8.60
N SER A 204 -13.41 -0.24 -9.16
CA SER A 204 -12.13 -0.94 -8.94
C SER A 204 -10.92 -0.14 -9.43
N HIS A 205 -11.01 0.46 -10.63
CA HIS A 205 -9.91 1.30 -11.13
C HIS A 205 -9.64 2.52 -10.23
N PHE A 206 -10.71 3.17 -9.76
CA PHE A 206 -10.55 4.29 -8.83
C PHE A 206 -10.02 3.82 -7.47
N GLY A 207 -10.48 2.67 -6.99
CA GLY A 207 -9.95 2.04 -5.78
C GLY A 207 -8.46 1.72 -5.87
N ILE A 208 -8.00 1.19 -7.00
CA ILE A 208 -6.56 0.93 -7.25
C ILE A 208 -5.76 2.25 -7.20
N LEU A 209 -6.26 3.32 -7.81
CA LEU A 209 -5.57 4.61 -7.76
C LEU A 209 -5.45 5.14 -6.34
N LEU A 210 -6.52 5.10 -5.55
CA LEU A 210 -6.47 5.53 -4.15
C LEU A 210 -5.53 4.68 -3.32
N LEU A 211 -5.59 3.35 -3.49
CA LEU A 211 -4.70 2.41 -2.81
C LEU A 211 -3.23 2.72 -3.12
N LEU A 212 -2.88 2.95 -4.40
CA LEU A 212 -1.52 3.27 -4.79
C LEU A 212 -1.06 4.64 -4.28
N VAL A 213 -1.94 5.65 -4.26
CA VAL A 213 -1.65 6.96 -3.65
C VAL A 213 -1.34 6.78 -2.17
N GLY A 214 -2.20 6.08 -1.43
CA GLY A 214 -1.98 5.79 -0.02
C GLY A 214 -0.69 4.98 0.21
N HIS A 215 -0.43 3.99 -0.66
CA HIS A 215 0.80 3.18 -0.59
C HIS A 215 2.07 4.05 -0.75
N VAL A 216 2.09 5.01 -1.65
CA VAL A 216 3.24 5.91 -1.78
C VAL A 216 3.46 6.71 -0.50
N PHE A 217 2.41 7.23 0.11
CA PHE A 217 2.52 7.95 1.39
C PHE A 217 2.96 7.07 2.55
N THR A 218 2.47 5.84 2.64
CA THR A 218 2.70 4.96 3.81
C THR A 218 3.92 4.06 3.68
N THR A 219 4.53 3.97 2.49
CA THR A 219 5.67 3.08 2.25
C THR A 219 6.82 3.76 1.52
N THR A 220 6.58 4.47 0.41
CA THR A 220 7.67 5.07 -0.35
C THR A 220 8.27 6.28 0.37
N LEU A 221 7.44 7.11 0.99
CA LEU A 221 7.86 8.30 1.75
C LEU A 221 8.43 7.98 3.13
N ILE A 222 8.10 6.85 3.73
CA ILE A 222 8.51 6.49 5.08
C ILE A 222 9.59 5.41 5.01
N ASP A 223 10.72 5.64 5.67
CA ASP A 223 11.73 4.62 5.91
C ASP A 223 11.47 3.92 7.24
N ARG A 224 10.77 2.80 7.19
CA ARG A 224 10.42 2.05 8.41
C ARG A 224 11.62 1.49 9.17
N SER A 225 12.79 1.48 8.55
CA SER A 225 14.04 1.03 9.16
C SER A 225 14.85 2.19 9.76
N ASP A 226 14.43 3.43 9.54
CA ASP A 226 15.17 4.59 10.04
C ASP A 226 15.15 4.62 11.59
N PRO A 227 16.32 4.74 12.23
CA PRO A 227 16.40 4.82 13.68
C PRO A 227 15.69 6.04 14.30
N SER A 228 15.36 7.07 13.53
CA SER A 228 14.59 8.22 14.01
C SER A 228 13.21 7.88 14.52
N HIS A 229 12.61 6.78 13.99
CA HIS A 229 11.32 6.27 14.44
C HIS A 229 11.38 5.52 15.77
N LEU A 230 12.59 5.22 16.27
CA LEU A 230 12.77 4.54 17.54
C LEU A 230 12.74 5.55 18.69
N VAL A 231 11.72 5.43 19.54
CA VAL A 231 11.51 6.30 20.69
C VAL A 231 11.70 5.51 21.98
N THR A 232 12.52 6.05 22.89
CA THR A 232 12.68 5.50 24.22
C THR A 232 11.82 6.29 25.19
N LEU A 233 10.87 5.62 25.84
CA LEU A 233 9.97 6.20 26.81
C LEU A 233 10.36 5.73 28.21
N SER A 234 10.58 6.69 29.12
CA SER A 234 10.72 6.42 30.56
C SER A 234 9.36 6.57 31.22
N LYS A 235 9.11 5.77 32.26
CA LYS A 235 7.84 5.76 32.96
C LYS A 235 7.49 7.15 33.48
N ASP A 236 6.26 7.59 33.25
CA ASP A 236 5.70 8.88 33.66
C ASP A 236 6.45 10.10 33.14
N GLN A 237 7.31 9.94 32.12
CA GLN A 237 8.04 11.04 31.51
C GLN A 237 7.56 11.25 30.06
N PRO A 238 7.03 12.45 29.73
CA PRO A 238 6.58 12.74 28.39
C PRO A 238 7.74 12.92 27.42
N VAL A 239 7.64 12.36 26.22
CA VAL A 239 8.59 12.50 25.12
C VAL A 239 7.88 13.04 23.90
N GLN A 240 8.42 14.07 23.26
CA GLN A 240 7.90 14.65 22.02
C GLN A 240 8.44 13.89 20.82
N HIS A 241 7.55 13.47 19.93
CA HIS A 241 7.88 12.83 18.66
C HIS A 241 6.79 13.12 17.62
N ASP A 242 7.15 13.55 16.42
CA ASP A 242 6.25 13.84 15.28
C ASP A 242 5.03 14.72 15.62
N GLY A 243 5.24 15.71 16.50
CA GLY A 243 4.20 16.65 16.90
C GLY A 243 3.20 16.12 17.92
N TYR A 244 3.46 14.93 18.45
CA TYR A 244 2.73 14.32 19.56
C TYR A 244 3.64 14.16 20.78
N GLU A 245 3.02 14.07 21.94
CA GLU A 245 3.67 13.77 23.20
C GLU A 245 3.22 12.38 23.65
N PHE A 246 4.17 11.50 23.90
CA PHE A 246 3.95 10.13 24.34
C PHE A 246 4.43 9.96 25.78
N THR A 247 3.60 9.36 26.62
CA THR A 247 3.92 9.06 28.01
C THR A 247 3.63 7.60 28.32
N PHE A 248 4.68 6.84 28.64
CA PHE A 248 4.52 5.47 29.14
C PHE A 248 4.08 5.51 30.61
N THR A 249 2.95 4.88 30.93
CA THR A 249 2.35 4.92 32.27
C THR A 249 2.45 3.61 33.02
N GLU A 250 2.14 2.49 32.39
CA GLU A 250 2.14 1.18 33.05
C GLU A 250 2.39 0.01 32.09
N VAL A 251 2.69 -1.16 32.68
CA VAL A 251 2.82 -2.43 31.96
C VAL A 251 1.58 -3.26 32.22
N GLU A 252 1.00 -3.81 31.16
CA GLU A 252 -0.14 -4.71 31.21
C GLU A 252 0.30 -6.16 31.01
N LEU A 253 -0.15 -7.04 31.89
CA LEU A 253 0.04 -8.48 31.75
C LEU A 253 -1.32 -9.17 31.84
N ILE A 254 -1.80 -9.66 30.70
CA ILE A 254 -3.11 -10.31 30.59
C ILE A 254 -2.88 -11.79 30.27
N SER A 255 -3.29 -12.67 31.18
CA SER A 255 -3.23 -14.11 30.95
C SER A 255 -4.41 -14.58 30.11
N LEU A 256 -4.26 -15.70 29.39
CA LEU A 256 -5.33 -16.32 28.61
C LEU A 256 -6.60 -16.60 29.42
N GLU A 257 -6.45 -16.86 30.73
CA GLU A 257 -7.57 -17.16 31.65
C GLU A 257 -8.28 -15.90 32.18
N SER A 258 -7.74 -14.69 31.86
CA SER A 258 -8.35 -13.44 32.29
C SER A 258 -9.59 -13.12 31.45
N GLU A 259 -10.62 -12.53 32.07
CA GLU A 259 -11.79 -11.99 31.38
C GLU A 259 -11.42 -10.81 30.45
N ASP A 260 -10.28 -10.16 30.71
CA ASP A 260 -9.77 -9.04 29.93
C ASP A 260 -8.99 -9.48 28.68
N TYR A 261 -8.81 -10.80 28.46
CA TYR A 261 -8.12 -11.30 27.28
C TYR A 261 -9.05 -11.30 26.06
N ASP A 262 -8.99 -10.25 25.26
CA ASP A 262 -9.83 -10.06 24.06
C ASP A 262 -9.06 -10.28 22.74
N TYR A 263 -8.07 -11.19 22.74
CA TYR A 263 -7.33 -11.51 21.52
C TYR A 263 -7.82 -12.84 20.94
N PRO A 264 -8.04 -12.92 19.61
CA PRO A 264 -8.55 -14.15 18.96
C PRO A 264 -7.52 -15.29 18.94
N VAL A 265 -6.25 -14.99 19.21
CA VAL A 265 -5.13 -15.93 19.15
C VAL A 265 -4.09 -15.58 20.22
N GLY A 266 -3.27 -16.57 20.59
CA GLY A 266 -2.20 -16.42 21.59
C GLY A 266 -2.56 -17.02 22.94
N ASP A 267 -1.57 -17.18 23.80
CA ASP A 267 -1.64 -17.81 25.12
C ASP A 267 -1.41 -16.80 26.26
N GLY A 268 -1.34 -15.52 25.93
CA GLY A 268 -1.19 -14.41 26.85
C GLY A 268 -0.72 -13.14 26.13
N TYR A 269 -0.88 -12.02 26.78
CA TYR A 269 -0.50 -10.70 26.28
C TYR A 269 0.35 -9.96 27.32
N LEU A 270 1.45 -9.38 26.87
CA LEU A 270 2.26 -8.42 27.60
C LEU A 270 2.32 -7.14 26.81
N GLY A 271 1.78 -6.07 27.34
CA GLY A 271 1.73 -4.78 26.71
C GLY A 271 2.15 -3.64 27.62
N VAL A 272 2.04 -2.45 27.08
CA VAL A 272 2.30 -1.20 27.79
C VAL A 272 1.19 -0.21 27.47
N VAL A 273 0.86 0.63 28.44
CA VAL A 273 -0.07 1.74 28.26
C VAL A 273 0.71 3.01 27.94
N ILE A 274 0.37 3.63 26.82
CA ILE A 274 0.98 4.86 26.36
C ILE A 274 -0.10 5.91 26.13
N GLU A 275 -0.06 6.99 26.93
CA GLU A 275 -0.88 8.16 26.65
C GLU A 275 -0.29 8.95 25.49
N MET A 276 -1.13 9.27 24.51
CA MET A 276 -0.80 10.13 23.39
C MET A 276 -1.50 11.46 23.52
N ARG A 277 -0.72 12.55 23.55
CA ARG A 277 -1.25 13.91 23.72
C ARG A 277 -0.84 14.81 22.56
N LYS A 278 -1.66 15.80 22.28
CA LYS A 278 -1.35 16.86 21.30
C LYS A 278 -1.68 18.22 21.92
N ASN A 279 -0.73 19.12 21.94
CA ASN A 279 -0.88 20.43 22.59
C ASN A 279 -1.34 20.35 24.07
N GLY A 280 -0.92 19.31 24.79
CA GLY A 280 -1.29 19.06 26.18
C GLY A 280 -2.65 18.36 26.39
N GLU A 281 -3.44 18.17 25.35
CA GLU A 281 -4.73 17.46 25.41
C GLU A 281 -4.52 15.98 25.13
N LEU A 282 -5.10 15.10 25.96
CA LEU A 282 -5.09 13.65 25.74
C LEU A 282 -5.99 13.34 24.54
N ILE A 283 -5.42 12.73 23.49
CA ILE A 283 -6.14 12.36 22.28
C ILE A 283 -6.42 10.87 22.19
N ASP A 284 -5.54 10.04 22.78
CA ASP A 284 -5.72 8.60 22.78
C ASP A 284 -4.91 7.93 23.90
N THR A 285 -5.25 6.68 24.21
CA THR A 285 -4.48 5.79 25.06
C THR A 285 -4.24 4.51 24.28
N LEU A 286 -2.98 4.19 24.04
CA LEU A 286 -2.55 3.12 23.15
C LEU A 286 -1.96 1.97 23.97
N HIS A 287 -2.22 0.74 23.52
CA HIS A 287 -1.85 -0.51 24.17
C HIS A 287 -1.00 -1.40 23.25
N PRO A 288 0.18 -0.95 22.79
CA PRO A 288 1.06 -1.82 22.00
C PRO A 288 1.67 -2.91 22.88
N GLY A 289 1.79 -4.13 22.33
CA GLY A 289 2.29 -5.24 23.12
C GLY A 289 2.80 -6.42 22.32
N ILE A 290 2.86 -7.55 23.00
CA ILE A 290 3.38 -8.82 22.50
C ILE A 290 2.39 -9.92 22.87
N LEU A 291 1.89 -10.62 21.87
CA LEU A 291 1.18 -11.86 22.05
C LEU A 291 2.18 -13.00 22.25
N ARG A 292 1.92 -13.84 23.23
CA ARG A 292 2.68 -15.03 23.55
C ARG A 292 2.03 -16.25 22.90
N PHE A 293 2.84 -17.11 22.32
CA PHE A 293 2.42 -18.41 21.80
C PHE A 293 3.28 -19.50 22.44
N ASP A 294 2.65 -20.38 23.21
CA ASP A 294 3.31 -21.48 23.90
C ASP A 294 3.34 -22.71 23.01
N SER A 295 4.54 -23.14 22.61
CA SER A 295 4.71 -24.40 21.91
C SER A 295 4.61 -25.59 22.87
N PRO A 296 4.09 -26.76 22.42
CA PRO A 296 4.11 -27.99 23.20
C PRO A 296 5.52 -28.43 23.65
N SER A 297 6.56 -27.93 22.98
CA SER A 297 7.97 -28.16 23.37
C SER A 297 8.45 -27.22 24.47
N GLY A 298 7.61 -26.33 24.99
CA GLY A 298 7.96 -25.33 26.00
C GLY A 298 8.67 -24.09 25.44
N GLN A 299 8.75 -23.96 24.12
CA GLN A 299 9.29 -22.76 23.48
C GLN A 299 8.19 -21.68 23.39
N VAL A 300 8.51 -20.49 23.84
CA VAL A 300 7.63 -19.31 23.69
C VAL A 300 8.00 -18.56 22.42
N THR A 301 7.03 -18.32 21.55
CA THR A 301 7.20 -17.49 20.35
C THR A 301 6.45 -16.17 20.57
N PRO A 302 7.14 -15.03 20.63
CA PRO A 302 6.52 -13.73 20.76
C PRO A 302 6.06 -13.23 19.37
N ARG A 303 4.90 -12.58 19.33
CA ARG A 303 4.41 -11.84 18.16
C ARG A 303 4.08 -10.42 18.59
N SER A 304 4.61 -9.44 17.85
CA SER A 304 4.25 -8.04 18.07
C SER A 304 2.78 -7.81 17.78
N GLU A 305 2.11 -7.11 18.71
CA GLU A 305 0.74 -6.61 18.57
C GLU A 305 0.81 -5.08 18.59
N PRO A 306 0.90 -4.42 17.43
CA PRO A 306 0.93 -2.98 17.36
C PRO A 306 -0.44 -2.39 17.70
N ASP A 307 -0.43 -1.20 18.28
CA ASP A 307 -1.64 -0.41 18.43
C ASP A 307 -1.57 0.87 17.60
N ARG A 308 -2.72 1.49 17.33
CA ARG A 308 -2.82 2.63 16.43
C ARG A 308 -3.82 3.68 16.87
N HIS A 309 -3.44 4.92 16.76
CA HIS A 309 -4.35 6.06 16.75
C HIS A 309 -4.85 6.33 15.34
N VAL A 310 -6.17 6.44 15.17
CA VAL A 310 -6.80 6.77 13.88
C VAL A 310 -7.01 8.30 13.81
N GLY A 311 -6.08 8.99 13.17
CA GLY A 311 -6.13 10.44 12.97
C GLY A 311 -6.97 10.86 11.77
N LEU A 312 -7.07 12.16 11.52
CA LEU A 312 -7.86 12.71 10.39
C LEU A 312 -7.25 12.38 9.02
N PHE A 313 -5.93 12.40 8.90
CA PHE A 313 -5.21 12.23 7.63
C PHE A 313 -4.50 10.89 7.50
N GLY A 314 -4.50 10.09 8.56
CA GLY A 314 -3.86 8.78 8.59
C GLY A 314 -3.76 8.24 10.00
N ASP A 315 -3.11 7.08 10.12
CA ASP A 315 -2.94 6.36 11.35
C ASP A 315 -1.54 6.60 11.92
N THR A 316 -1.42 6.83 13.23
CA THR A 316 -0.14 6.76 13.95
C THR A 316 -0.04 5.38 14.60
N ILE A 317 0.94 4.57 14.20
CA ILE A 317 1.12 3.19 14.68
C ILE A 317 2.28 3.17 15.67
N ILE A 318 2.06 2.50 16.80
CA ILE A 318 3.10 2.25 17.81
C ILE A 318 3.35 0.75 17.89
N ILE A 319 4.62 0.38 17.80
CA ILE A 319 5.09 -1.00 17.85
C ILE A 319 6.07 -1.13 19.00
N LEU A 320 5.82 -2.04 19.92
CA LEU A 320 6.73 -2.34 21.02
C LEU A 320 7.95 -3.10 20.47
N ASP A 321 9.16 -2.58 20.73
CA ASP A 321 10.42 -3.21 20.33
C ASP A 321 10.75 -4.39 21.25
N ILE A 322 10.43 -5.59 20.80
CA ILE A 322 10.61 -6.84 21.55
C ILE A 322 12.11 -7.11 21.85
N PHE A 323 12.98 -6.88 20.89
CA PHE A 323 14.35 -7.35 20.97
C PHE A 323 15.24 -6.51 21.90
N GLN A 324 14.81 -5.26 22.18
CA GLN A 324 15.59 -4.33 22.98
C GLN A 324 15.01 -4.06 24.37
N SER A 325 13.85 -4.64 24.64
CA SER A 325 13.18 -4.52 25.93
C SER A 325 13.52 -5.71 26.84
N ASN A 326 14.81 -5.88 27.18
CA ASN A 326 15.23 -6.94 28.10
C ASN A 326 14.42 -6.94 29.40
N ASP A 327 14.06 -5.76 29.87
CA ASP A 327 13.27 -5.60 31.09
C ASP A 327 11.85 -6.14 30.91
N LEU A 328 11.23 -5.88 29.75
CA LEU A 328 9.92 -6.47 29.41
C LEU A 328 9.97 -7.99 29.25
N LEU A 329 11.03 -8.50 28.62
CA LEU A 329 11.22 -9.96 28.50
C LEU A 329 11.41 -10.60 29.89
N ASN A 330 12.16 -9.96 30.79
CA ASN A 330 12.31 -10.39 32.18
C ASN A 330 10.98 -10.32 32.92
N ALA A 331 10.22 -9.22 32.80
CA ALA A 331 8.88 -9.10 33.38
C ALA A 331 7.92 -10.19 32.87
N MET A 332 7.99 -10.50 31.58
CA MET A 332 7.21 -11.59 30.97
C MET A 332 7.60 -12.96 31.57
N MET A 333 8.89 -13.20 31.76
CA MET A 333 9.38 -14.49 32.29
C MET A 333 9.08 -14.65 33.80
N PHE A 334 9.21 -13.60 34.58
CA PHE A 334 9.12 -13.65 36.02
C PHE A 334 7.83 -13.02 36.60
N ARG A 335 6.97 -12.43 35.75
CA ARG A 335 5.76 -11.69 36.11
C ARG A 335 6.02 -10.50 37.05
N GLU A 336 7.18 -9.90 36.96
CA GLU A 336 7.61 -8.74 37.76
C GLU A 336 7.46 -7.45 36.99
N THR A 337 6.23 -7.05 36.66
CA THR A 337 5.93 -5.88 35.80
C THR A 337 6.23 -4.52 36.48
N SER A 338 6.42 -4.50 37.80
CA SER A 338 6.65 -3.27 38.56
C SER A 338 8.07 -2.68 38.38
N GLU A 339 9.02 -3.46 37.85
CA GLU A 339 10.41 -3.04 37.67
C GLU A 339 10.71 -2.42 36.30
N VAL A 340 9.70 -2.31 35.42
CA VAL A 340 9.89 -1.78 34.08
C VAL A 340 9.77 -0.25 34.07
N ASP A 341 10.90 0.44 34.15
CA ASP A 341 10.96 1.91 34.16
C ASP A 341 11.17 2.52 32.75
N ARG A 342 11.55 1.73 31.78
CA ARG A 342 11.86 2.20 30.43
C ARG A 342 11.45 1.18 29.37
N ILE A 343 10.87 1.70 28.32
CA ILE A 343 10.50 0.92 27.12
C ILE A 343 11.03 1.56 25.87
N ARG A 344 11.13 0.81 24.80
CA ARG A 344 11.45 1.29 23.47
C ARG A 344 10.36 0.90 22.49
N VAL A 345 9.89 1.88 21.77
CA VAL A 345 8.82 1.70 20.77
C VAL A 345 9.27 2.28 19.44
N THR A 346 8.70 1.75 18.37
CA THR A 346 8.79 2.35 17.05
C THR A 346 7.48 3.08 16.78
N VAL A 347 7.55 4.35 16.40
CA VAL A 347 6.40 5.20 16.09
C VAL A 347 6.43 5.53 14.61
N HIS A 348 5.34 5.25 13.91
CA HIS A 348 5.19 5.60 12.50
C HIS A 348 3.91 6.42 12.30
N ASP A 349 4.03 7.64 11.79
CA ASP A 349 2.89 8.45 11.33
C ASP A 349 2.61 8.16 9.86
N LEU A 350 1.60 7.32 9.61
CA LEU A 350 1.23 6.83 8.29
C LEU A 350 0.18 7.73 7.62
N GLN A 351 0.56 8.94 7.27
CA GLN A 351 -0.32 9.83 6.54
C GLN A 351 -0.75 9.20 5.22
N GLY A 352 -2.05 9.29 4.90
CA GLY A 352 -2.62 8.69 3.69
C GLY A 352 -3.05 7.23 3.83
N SER A 353 -2.92 6.58 5.00
CA SER A 353 -3.39 5.21 5.24
C SER A 353 -4.88 5.05 4.93
N HIS A 354 -5.70 6.06 5.15
CA HIS A 354 -7.12 6.05 4.79
C HIS A 354 -7.35 5.82 3.29
N ALA A 355 -6.48 6.36 2.43
CA ALA A 355 -6.58 6.13 1.00
C ALA A 355 -6.34 4.65 0.65
N VAL A 356 -5.48 3.95 1.40
CA VAL A 356 -5.27 2.50 1.27
C VAL A 356 -6.57 1.76 1.62
N TRP A 357 -7.17 2.06 2.77
CA TRP A 357 -8.40 1.39 3.21
C TRP A 357 -9.58 1.66 2.28
N PHE A 358 -9.81 2.92 1.91
CA PHE A 358 -10.86 3.26 0.94
C PHE A 358 -10.61 2.63 -0.42
N GLY A 359 -9.36 2.58 -0.86
CA GLY A 359 -8.96 1.90 -2.08
C GLY A 359 -9.37 0.43 -2.05
N TRP A 360 -9.06 -0.29 -0.99
CA TRP A 360 -9.45 -1.70 -0.82
C TRP A 360 -10.96 -1.90 -0.81
N ILE A 361 -11.70 -1.08 -0.08
CA ILE A 361 -13.18 -1.15 -0.04
C ILE A 361 -13.75 -0.99 -1.45
N LEU A 362 -13.26 0.00 -2.21
CA LEU A 362 -13.74 0.22 -3.58
C LEU A 362 -13.37 -0.90 -4.55
N ILE A 363 -12.20 -1.52 -4.39
CA ILE A 363 -11.79 -2.69 -5.19
C ILE A 363 -12.71 -3.87 -4.90
N ILE A 364 -12.98 -4.16 -3.63
CA ILE A 364 -13.86 -5.27 -3.22
C ILE A 364 -15.29 -5.03 -3.73
N LEU A 365 -15.84 -3.84 -3.51
CA LEU A 365 -17.19 -3.49 -3.98
C LEU A 365 -17.27 -3.54 -5.51
N GLY A 366 -16.29 -2.96 -6.20
CA GLY A 366 -16.24 -2.94 -7.66
C GLY A 366 -16.08 -4.33 -8.25
N GLY A 367 -15.19 -5.15 -7.68
CA GLY A 367 -15.01 -6.54 -8.08
C GLY A 367 -16.25 -7.39 -7.82
N GLY A 368 -16.89 -7.22 -6.67
CA GLY A 368 -18.15 -7.88 -6.31
C GLY A 368 -19.29 -7.54 -7.28
N LEU A 369 -19.45 -6.25 -7.64
CA LEU A 369 -20.43 -5.81 -8.64
C LEU A 369 -20.14 -6.41 -10.01
N ALA A 370 -18.90 -6.41 -10.45
CA ALA A 370 -18.51 -6.96 -11.74
C ALA A 370 -18.74 -8.48 -11.80
N PHE A 371 -18.44 -9.19 -10.71
CA PHE A 371 -18.64 -10.62 -10.58
C PHE A 371 -20.12 -11.00 -10.56
N ALA A 372 -20.93 -10.36 -9.69
CA ALA A 372 -22.36 -10.64 -9.54
C ALA A 372 -23.15 -10.38 -10.84
N SER A 373 -22.67 -9.44 -11.67
CA SER A 373 -23.27 -9.11 -12.96
C SER A 373 -22.68 -9.89 -14.15
N SER A 374 -21.85 -10.92 -13.91
CA SER A 374 -21.25 -11.73 -14.98
C SER A 374 -22.25 -12.66 -15.64
N PRO A 375 -22.31 -12.73 -17.01
CA PRO A 375 -23.30 -13.52 -17.73
C PRO A 375 -23.14 -15.03 -17.53
N LYS A 376 -22.00 -15.52 -17.06
CA LYS A 376 -21.76 -16.95 -16.82
C LYS A 376 -22.54 -17.51 -15.62
N ILE A 377 -22.79 -16.69 -14.60
CA ILE A 377 -23.55 -17.12 -13.40
C ILE A 377 -25.05 -17.24 -13.70
N SER A 378 -25.58 -16.45 -14.64
CA SER A 378 -27.00 -16.45 -14.99
C SER A 378 -27.44 -17.65 -15.85
N ARG A 379 -26.50 -18.43 -16.43
CA ARG A 379 -26.84 -19.60 -17.26
C ARG A 379 -27.08 -20.90 -16.47
N GLN A 380 -26.65 -20.97 -15.22
CA GLN A 380 -26.81 -22.16 -14.39
C GLN A 380 -28.14 -22.23 -13.63
N ASN A 381 -28.93 -21.16 -13.60
CA ASN A 381 -30.19 -21.11 -12.87
C ASN A 381 -31.44 -21.31 -13.79
N THR A 382 -31.26 -21.86 -14.97
CA THR A 382 -32.36 -22.11 -15.95
C THR A 382 -32.39 -23.60 -16.41
N ILE A 383 -32.12 -24.53 -15.46
CA ILE A 383 -32.41 -25.95 -15.66
C ILE A 383 -33.31 -26.41 -14.51
#